data_d0563195e2286886dbc15d66d6ea1e11
#
_entry.id   d0563195e2286886dbc15d66d6ea1e11
#
_cell.length_a   1.000
_cell.length_b   1.000
_cell.length_c   1.000
_cell.angle_alpha   90.00
_cell.angle_beta   90.00
_cell.angle_gamma   90.00
#
_symmetry.space_group_name_H-M   'P 1'
#
loop_
_entity.id
_entity.type
_entity.pdbx_description
1 polymer ?
#
loop_
_entity_poly.entity_id
_entity_poly.type
_entity_poly.pdbx_seq_one_letter_code
_entity_poly.pdbx_strand_id
1 'polypeptide(L)'
;MKWIECKSELENAINNGESYESIGRRYNVSGGYIRKICSKIGITLPYRRKINPKETFNKGKCKTKICKNCNKEFISFYKNSMFCCTDCANEYKKKKNYQYYLENQDKYNGRLNMLWIKPHILQEQNCKCAICGIDNMWNNKPLIFILDHIDGRAKNNMRDNLRLICPNCDSQLDTYKSKNKNSDRIYYKFYHR
;
A
#
# COMPACT_ATOMS: atom_id res chain seq x y z
N MET A 1 -5.01 -36.36 4.05
CA MET A 1 -4.62 -36.45 2.62
C MET A 1 -3.30 -35.72 2.46
N LYS A 2 -2.25 -36.43 1.98
CA LYS A 2 -0.93 -35.81 1.76
C LYS A 2 -0.93 -35.16 0.40
N TRP A 3 -1.12 -33.88 0.33
CA TRP A 3 -1.25 -33.08 -0.90
C TRP A 3 0.00 -33.13 -1.81
N ILE A 4 1.16 -33.51 -1.26
CA ILE A 4 2.40 -33.70 -2.03
C ILE A 4 2.26 -34.89 -3.01
N GLU A 5 1.54 -35.93 -2.62
CA GLU A 5 1.30 -37.12 -3.45
C GLU A 5 0.38 -36.82 -4.67
N CYS A 6 -0.48 -35.79 -4.53
CA CYS A 6 -1.41 -35.36 -5.59
C CYS A 6 -0.82 -34.21 -6.44
N LYS A 7 0.46 -33.87 -6.29
CA LYS A 7 1.04 -32.69 -6.95
C LYS A 7 0.93 -32.75 -8.47
N SER A 8 1.33 -33.85 -9.08
CA SER A 8 1.28 -34.05 -10.54
C SER A 8 -0.13 -34.00 -11.11
N GLU A 9 -1.08 -34.56 -10.38
CA GLU A 9 -2.51 -34.53 -10.77
C GLU A 9 -3.07 -33.10 -10.71
N LEU A 10 -2.74 -32.34 -9.67
CA LEU A 10 -3.14 -30.93 -9.54
C LEU A 10 -2.50 -30.06 -10.63
N GLU A 11 -1.22 -30.26 -10.93
CA GLU A 11 -0.53 -29.56 -12.02
C GLU A 11 -1.17 -29.84 -13.38
N ASN A 12 -1.48 -31.09 -13.68
CA ASN A 12 -2.15 -31.47 -14.92
C ASN A 12 -3.55 -30.86 -15.03
N ALA A 13 -4.35 -30.92 -13.97
CA ALA A 13 -5.69 -30.33 -13.96
C ALA A 13 -5.64 -28.81 -14.20
N ILE A 14 -4.70 -28.12 -13.55
CA ILE A 14 -4.51 -26.66 -13.70
C ILE A 14 -4.02 -26.31 -15.11
N ASN A 15 -3.07 -27.07 -15.67
CA ASN A 15 -2.54 -26.87 -17.01
C ASN A 15 -3.63 -27.12 -18.09
N ASN A 16 -4.55 -28.04 -17.83
CA ASN A 16 -5.71 -28.30 -18.68
C ASN A 16 -6.80 -27.24 -18.52
N GLY A 17 -6.59 -26.23 -17.67
CA GLY A 17 -7.51 -25.09 -17.51
C GLY A 17 -8.72 -25.37 -16.62
N GLU A 18 -8.69 -26.43 -15.80
CA GLU A 18 -9.74 -26.67 -14.82
C GLU A 18 -9.79 -25.55 -13.77
N SER A 19 -11.00 -25.18 -13.35
CA SER A 19 -11.17 -24.18 -12.30
C SER A 19 -10.85 -24.76 -10.92
N TYR A 20 -10.34 -23.93 -10.01
CA TYR A 20 -10.08 -24.35 -8.62
C TYR A 20 -11.33 -24.86 -7.92
N GLU A 21 -12.50 -24.33 -8.26
CA GLU A 21 -13.79 -24.80 -7.76
C GLU A 21 -14.11 -26.21 -8.26
N SER A 22 -13.82 -26.51 -9.53
CA SER A 22 -14.00 -27.87 -10.11
C SER A 22 -13.08 -28.88 -9.42
N ILE A 23 -11.80 -28.52 -9.29
CA ILE A 23 -10.81 -29.34 -8.59
C ILE A 23 -11.22 -29.52 -7.12
N GLY A 24 -11.64 -28.44 -6.45
CA GLY A 24 -12.07 -28.48 -5.06
C GLY A 24 -13.24 -29.43 -4.81
N ARG A 25 -14.24 -29.46 -5.70
CA ARG A 25 -15.36 -30.42 -5.60
C ARG A 25 -14.88 -31.87 -5.66
N ARG A 26 -13.90 -32.19 -6.51
CA ARG A 26 -13.32 -33.54 -6.63
C ARG A 26 -12.68 -34.01 -5.31
N TYR A 27 -12.06 -33.10 -4.57
CA TYR A 27 -11.41 -33.39 -3.29
C TYR A 27 -12.26 -33.01 -2.06
N ASN A 28 -13.52 -32.63 -2.26
CA ASN A 28 -14.43 -32.18 -1.20
C ASN A 28 -13.88 -31.02 -0.35
N VAL A 29 -13.24 -30.05 -1.01
CA VAL A 29 -12.71 -28.83 -0.40
C VAL A 29 -13.05 -27.61 -1.24
N SER A 30 -12.91 -26.40 -0.66
CA SER A 30 -13.16 -25.16 -1.42
C SER A 30 -12.06 -24.88 -2.44
N GLY A 31 -12.39 -24.22 -3.56
CA GLY A 31 -11.44 -23.80 -4.57
C GLY A 31 -10.36 -22.85 -4.00
N GLY A 32 -10.72 -22.02 -3.01
CA GLY A 32 -9.76 -21.20 -2.29
C GLY A 32 -8.75 -22.00 -1.48
N TYR A 33 -9.16 -23.16 -0.94
CA TYR A 33 -8.25 -24.07 -0.26
C TYR A 33 -7.28 -24.75 -1.24
N ILE A 34 -7.76 -25.22 -2.41
CA ILE A 34 -6.90 -25.76 -3.47
C ILE A 34 -5.84 -24.74 -3.88
N ARG A 35 -6.21 -23.48 -4.05
CA ARG A 35 -5.25 -22.40 -4.38
C ARG A 35 -4.15 -22.24 -3.33
N LYS A 36 -4.49 -22.30 -2.05
CA LYS A 36 -3.50 -22.24 -0.95
C LYS A 36 -2.57 -23.46 -0.96
N ILE A 37 -3.10 -24.64 -1.22
CA ILE A 37 -2.32 -25.88 -1.31
C ILE A 37 -1.34 -25.81 -2.47
N CYS A 38 -1.78 -25.45 -3.67
CA CYS A 38 -0.92 -25.29 -4.84
C CYS A 38 0.27 -24.38 -4.54
N SER A 39 0.03 -23.24 -3.89
CA SER A 39 1.09 -22.32 -3.47
C SER A 39 2.07 -22.97 -2.48
N LYS A 40 1.58 -23.77 -1.51
CA LYS A 40 2.42 -24.42 -0.49
C LYS A 40 3.30 -25.54 -1.06
N ILE A 41 2.81 -26.30 -2.05
CA ILE A 41 3.56 -27.42 -2.66
C ILE A 41 4.36 -26.98 -3.89
N GLY A 42 4.48 -25.66 -4.12
CA GLY A 42 5.32 -25.08 -5.18
C GLY A 42 4.78 -25.31 -6.59
N ILE A 43 3.46 -25.44 -6.77
CA ILE A 43 2.84 -25.39 -8.10
C ILE A 43 2.78 -23.94 -8.53
N THR A 44 3.49 -23.60 -9.61
CA THR A 44 3.40 -22.29 -10.24
C THR A 44 2.01 -22.16 -10.85
N LEU A 45 1.16 -21.36 -10.20
CA LEU A 45 -0.17 -21.08 -10.72
C LEU A 45 -0.02 -20.36 -12.07
N PRO A 46 -0.66 -20.83 -13.15
CA PRO A 46 -0.67 -20.08 -14.37
C PRO A 46 -1.17 -18.68 -14.03
N TYR A 47 -0.34 -17.69 -14.38
CA TYR A 47 -0.74 -16.27 -14.34
C TYR A 47 -2.19 -16.21 -14.84
N ARG A 48 -3.10 -15.62 -14.04
CA ARG A 48 -4.51 -15.45 -14.43
C ARG A 48 -4.51 -15.17 -15.91
N ARG A 49 -5.09 -16.09 -16.72
CA ARG A 49 -5.22 -15.89 -18.17
C ARG A 49 -5.44 -14.41 -18.35
N LYS A 50 -4.52 -13.71 -19.03
CA LYS A 50 -4.87 -12.41 -19.58
C LYS A 50 -6.06 -12.75 -20.45
N ILE A 51 -7.28 -12.50 -19.92
CA ILE A 51 -8.48 -12.65 -20.70
C ILE A 51 -8.20 -11.80 -21.90
N ASN A 52 -7.97 -12.45 -23.05
CA ASN A 52 -7.73 -11.69 -24.27
C ASN A 52 -9.02 -10.89 -24.46
N PRO A 53 -8.97 -9.56 -24.30
CA PRO A 53 -10.20 -8.75 -24.35
C PRO A 53 -10.95 -8.94 -25.64
N LYS A 54 -10.28 -9.43 -26.71
CA LYS A 54 -10.85 -9.68 -28.02
C LYS A 54 -11.74 -10.93 -28.08
N GLU A 55 -11.59 -11.89 -27.14
CA GLU A 55 -12.29 -13.20 -27.21
C GLU A 55 -13.58 -13.26 -26.38
N THR A 56 -13.70 -12.43 -25.33
CA THR A 56 -14.80 -12.58 -24.35
C THR A 56 -15.85 -11.48 -24.37
N PHE A 57 -15.68 -10.40 -25.13
CA PHE A 57 -16.65 -9.31 -25.18
C PHE A 57 -17.04 -8.93 -26.60
N ASN A 58 -18.35 -8.70 -26.80
CA ASN A 58 -18.90 -8.15 -28.03
C ASN A 58 -18.08 -6.95 -28.50
N LYS A 59 -17.46 -7.07 -29.66
CA LYS A 59 -16.56 -6.09 -30.29
C LYS A 59 -17.07 -4.63 -30.38
N GLY A 60 -18.36 -4.39 -30.07
CA GLY A 60 -18.99 -3.08 -30.15
C GLY A 60 -19.00 -2.22 -28.87
N LYS A 61 -18.54 -2.74 -27.72
CA LYS A 61 -18.67 -2.02 -26.42
C LYS A 61 -17.36 -1.50 -25.82
N CYS A 62 -16.24 -1.74 -26.49
CA CYS A 62 -14.94 -1.27 -26.03
C CYS A 62 -14.74 0.21 -26.39
N LYS A 63 -14.35 1.03 -25.42
CA LYS A 63 -14.10 2.46 -25.64
C LYS A 63 -12.68 2.81 -25.22
N THR A 64 -12.02 3.62 -26.03
CA THR A 64 -10.78 4.30 -25.65
C THR A 64 -11.10 5.40 -24.63
N LYS A 65 -10.32 5.48 -23.58
CA LYS A 65 -10.46 6.42 -22.48
C LYS A 65 -9.10 6.98 -22.10
N ILE A 66 -9.12 8.12 -21.44
CA ILE A 66 -7.92 8.75 -20.88
C ILE A 66 -7.87 8.47 -19.38
N CYS A 67 -6.75 7.96 -18.89
CA CYS A 67 -6.52 7.68 -17.47
C CYS A 67 -6.44 8.99 -16.68
N LYS A 68 -7.25 9.13 -15.61
CA LYS A 68 -7.28 10.34 -14.78
C LYS A 68 -6.00 10.59 -13.97
N ASN A 69 -5.11 9.59 -13.85
CA ASN A 69 -3.85 9.77 -13.11
C ASN A 69 -2.66 10.04 -14.02
N CYS A 70 -2.47 9.24 -15.07
CA CYS A 70 -1.27 9.33 -15.94
C CYS A 70 -1.53 9.93 -17.32
N ASN A 71 -2.77 10.30 -17.62
CA ASN A 71 -3.23 10.88 -18.90
C ASN A 71 -2.98 10.00 -20.14
N LYS A 72 -2.58 8.74 -19.97
CA LYS A 72 -2.41 7.79 -21.07
C LYS A 72 -3.74 7.25 -21.55
N GLU A 73 -3.86 7.00 -22.83
CA GLU A 73 -5.00 6.30 -23.40
C GLU A 73 -5.00 4.83 -22.96
N PHE A 74 -6.19 4.31 -22.70
CA PHE A 74 -6.39 2.88 -22.40
C PHE A 74 -7.76 2.43 -22.90
N ILE A 75 -7.85 1.14 -23.15
CA ILE A 75 -9.09 0.52 -23.63
C ILE A 75 -9.82 -0.10 -22.45
N SER A 76 -11.13 0.18 -22.31
CA SER A 76 -11.96 -0.40 -21.26
C SER A 76 -13.34 -0.81 -21.78
N PHE A 77 -13.77 -1.96 -21.27
CA PHE A 77 -15.11 -2.49 -21.47
C PHE A 77 -16.13 -1.93 -20.46
N TYR A 78 -15.65 -1.37 -19.36
CA TYR A 78 -16.51 -0.86 -18.29
C TYR A 78 -16.79 0.63 -18.48
N LYS A 79 -18.07 0.99 -18.46
CA LYS A 79 -18.53 2.38 -18.64
C LYS A 79 -17.86 3.36 -17.68
N ASN A 80 -17.62 2.94 -16.44
CA ASN A 80 -17.14 3.80 -15.35
C ASN A 80 -15.63 3.68 -15.07
N SER A 81 -14.84 2.99 -15.91
CA SER A 81 -13.39 2.94 -15.74
C SER A 81 -12.77 4.32 -15.94
N MET A 82 -12.03 4.78 -14.96
CA MET A 82 -11.34 6.06 -14.95
C MET A 82 -9.82 5.91 -14.99
N PHE A 83 -9.29 4.71 -14.78
CA PHE A 83 -7.86 4.45 -14.64
C PHE A 83 -7.43 3.28 -15.49
N CYS A 84 -6.22 3.35 -16.06
CA CYS A 84 -5.66 2.31 -16.91
C CYS A 84 -5.24 1.05 -16.13
N CYS A 85 -4.89 1.20 -14.85
CA CYS A 85 -4.47 0.11 -13.96
C CYS A 85 -4.79 0.45 -12.50
N THR A 86 -4.64 -0.57 -11.62
CA THR A 86 -4.86 -0.44 -10.19
C THR A 86 -3.90 0.55 -9.54
N ASP A 87 -2.65 0.62 -10.00
CA ASP A 87 -1.64 1.51 -9.44
C ASP A 87 -2.01 2.97 -9.69
N CYS A 88 -2.48 3.31 -10.90
CA CYS A 88 -2.99 4.64 -11.21
C CYS A 88 -4.21 5.01 -10.34
N ALA A 89 -5.11 4.07 -10.09
CA ALA A 89 -6.26 4.30 -9.22
C ALA A 89 -5.83 4.57 -7.77
N ASN A 90 -4.87 3.78 -7.25
CA ASN A 90 -4.35 3.93 -5.91
C ASN A 90 -3.57 5.24 -5.73
N GLU A 91 -2.74 5.59 -6.70
CA GLU A 91 -1.96 6.83 -6.69
C GLU A 91 -2.88 8.06 -6.73
N TYR A 92 -3.87 8.06 -7.60
CA TYR A 92 -4.87 9.12 -7.67
C TYR A 92 -5.63 9.28 -6.35
N LYS A 93 -6.02 8.16 -5.72
CA LYS A 93 -6.68 8.16 -4.40
C LYS A 93 -5.77 8.75 -3.31
N LYS A 94 -4.48 8.39 -3.31
CA LYS A 94 -3.50 8.93 -2.36
C LYS A 94 -3.38 10.45 -2.51
N LYS A 95 -3.20 10.95 -3.75
CA LYS A 95 -3.12 12.40 -4.04
C LYS A 95 -4.39 13.13 -3.56
N LYS A 96 -5.56 12.57 -3.87
CA LYS A 96 -6.84 13.17 -3.47
C LYS A 96 -7.04 13.19 -1.94
N ASN A 97 -6.63 12.12 -1.25
CA ASN A 97 -6.69 12.08 0.21
C ASN A 97 -5.75 13.11 0.84
N TYR A 98 -4.56 13.31 0.25
CA TYR A 98 -3.62 14.32 0.73
C TYR A 98 -4.16 15.73 0.52
N GLN A 99 -4.73 16.02 -0.64
CA GLN A 99 -5.38 17.30 -0.90
C GLN A 99 -6.53 17.55 0.10
N TYR A 100 -7.37 16.56 0.33
CA TYR A 100 -8.45 16.68 1.33
C TYR A 100 -7.91 16.94 2.75
N TYR A 101 -6.78 16.33 3.11
CA TYR A 101 -6.12 16.63 4.39
C TYR A 101 -5.66 18.09 4.45
N LEU A 102 -5.01 18.61 3.43
CA LEU A 102 -4.54 20.01 3.40
C LEU A 102 -5.70 21.02 3.58
N GLU A 103 -6.86 20.71 3.00
CA GLU A 103 -8.07 21.54 3.10
C GLU A 103 -8.83 21.39 4.43
N ASN A 104 -8.58 20.31 5.18
CA ASN A 104 -9.36 19.95 6.37
C ASN A 104 -8.47 19.52 7.54
N GLN A 105 -7.34 20.16 7.76
CA GLN A 105 -6.32 19.75 8.72
C GLN A 105 -6.85 19.59 10.15
N ASP A 106 -7.75 20.44 10.58
CA ASP A 106 -8.37 20.38 11.92
C ASP A 106 -9.05 19.04 12.22
N LYS A 107 -9.62 18.39 11.21
CA LYS A 107 -10.25 17.06 11.35
C LYS A 107 -9.25 15.94 11.66
N TYR A 108 -7.97 16.20 11.48
CA TYR A 108 -6.90 15.25 11.72
C TYR A 108 -6.19 15.47 13.05
N ASN A 109 -6.45 16.58 13.73
CA ASN A 109 -5.94 16.81 15.07
C ASN A 109 -6.42 15.71 16.02
N GLY A 110 -5.53 15.25 16.90
CA GLY A 110 -5.80 14.14 17.81
C GLY A 110 -5.65 12.74 17.21
N ARG A 111 -5.49 12.57 15.90
CA ARG A 111 -5.23 11.26 15.28
C ARG A 111 -3.79 10.83 15.50
N LEU A 112 -3.60 9.59 15.99
CA LEU A 112 -2.27 9.08 16.31
C LEU A 112 -1.55 8.41 15.12
N ASN A 113 -2.28 8.04 14.08
CA ASN A 113 -1.69 7.35 12.93
C ASN A 113 -1.74 8.21 11.67
N MET A 114 -0.67 8.95 11.46
CA MET A 114 -0.48 9.82 10.29
C MET A 114 0.62 9.30 9.33
N LEU A 115 1.02 8.04 9.43
CA LEU A 115 2.12 7.50 8.63
C LEU A 115 1.88 7.55 7.11
N TRP A 116 0.62 7.54 6.69
CA TRP A 116 0.23 7.63 5.28
C TRP A 116 0.61 8.97 4.62
N ILE A 117 0.85 10.03 5.42
CA ILE A 117 1.25 11.35 4.92
C ILE A 117 2.74 11.43 4.56
N LYS A 118 3.57 10.54 5.14
CA LYS A 118 5.04 10.55 4.96
C LYS A 118 5.50 10.64 3.51
N PRO A 119 4.95 9.88 2.54
CA PRO A 119 5.39 9.97 1.15
C PRO A 119 5.19 11.35 0.53
N HIS A 120 4.16 12.08 0.96
CA HIS A 120 3.87 13.44 0.46
C HIS A 120 4.85 14.45 1.05
N ILE A 121 5.06 14.41 2.38
CA ILE A 121 6.06 15.27 3.04
C ILE A 121 7.45 14.99 2.48
N LEU A 122 7.79 13.74 2.19
CA LEU A 122 9.07 13.36 1.62
C LEU A 122 9.31 14.00 0.24
N GLN A 123 8.28 14.03 -0.60
CA GLN A 123 8.34 14.72 -1.90
C GLN A 123 8.51 16.23 -1.73
N GLU A 124 7.77 16.86 -0.81
CA GLU A 124 7.89 18.28 -0.52
C GLU A 124 9.28 18.66 0.00
N GLN A 125 9.93 17.76 0.74
CA GLN A 125 11.30 17.93 1.25
C GLN A 125 12.38 17.48 0.26
N ASN A 126 12.04 17.21 -1.02
CA ASN A 126 12.98 16.71 -2.04
C ASN A 126 13.76 15.47 -1.58
N CYS A 127 13.08 14.55 -0.88
CA CYS A 127 13.66 13.33 -0.33
C CYS A 127 14.83 13.55 0.67
N LYS A 128 14.84 14.70 1.37
CA LYS A 128 15.91 15.08 2.31
C LYS A 128 15.39 15.25 3.73
N CYS A 129 16.31 15.09 4.70
CA CYS A 129 16.04 15.44 6.09
C CYS A 129 15.79 16.95 6.23
N ALA A 130 14.70 17.34 6.89
CA ALA A 130 14.33 18.74 7.08
C ALA A 130 15.32 19.55 7.93
N ILE A 131 16.20 18.89 8.69
CA ILE A 131 17.17 19.56 9.57
C ILE A 131 18.57 19.59 8.94
N CYS A 132 19.16 18.44 8.63
CA CYS A 132 20.55 18.37 8.16
C CYS A 132 20.70 18.20 6.65
N GLY A 133 19.60 18.05 5.90
CA GLY A 133 19.63 17.94 4.45
C GLY A 133 20.16 16.61 3.90
N ILE A 134 20.47 15.61 4.76
CA ILE A 134 20.94 14.30 4.27
C ILE A 134 19.88 13.66 3.37
N ASP A 135 20.33 13.02 2.30
CA ASP A 135 19.47 12.30 1.37
C ASP A 135 18.85 11.05 2.01
N ASN A 136 17.86 10.47 1.33
CA ASN A 136 17.16 9.26 1.77
C ASN A 136 17.99 7.97 1.61
N MET A 137 19.30 8.09 1.52
CA MET A 137 20.26 6.99 1.44
C MET A 137 21.34 7.12 2.51
N TRP A 138 21.67 6.02 3.18
CA TRP A 138 22.76 5.91 4.13
C TRP A 138 23.45 4.57 3.98
N ASN A 139 24.76 4.57 3.83
CA ASN A 139 25.57 3.36 3.71
C ASN A 139 25.01 2.38 2.63
N ASN A 140 24.66 2.92 1.45
CA ASN A 140 24.07 2.23 0.31
C ASN A 140 22.71 1.54 0.60
N LYS A 141 22.00 1.99 1.63
CA LYS A 141 20.66 1.48 2.00
C LYS A 141 19.68 2.65 2.14
N PRO A 142 18.38 2.43 1.91
CA PRO A 142 17.39 3.46 2.14
C PRO A 142 17.37 3.92 3.60
N LEU A 143 17.49 5.22 3.81
CA LEU A 143 17.39 5.85 5.12
C LEU A 143 15.91 6.11 5.44
N ILE A 144 15.43 5.51 6.53
CA ILE A 144 14.04 5.67 6.95
C ILE A 144 13.92 6.94 7.79
N PHE A 145 13.22 7.95 7.25
CA PHE A 145 12.93 9.16 7.99
C PHE A 145 11.82 8.98 9.02
N ILE A 146 11.89 9.72 10.09
CA ILE A 146 10.94 9.76 11.20
C ILE A 146 10.00 10.94 10.98
N LEU A 147 8.70 10.71 11.16
CA LEU A 147 7.71 11.79 11.18
C LEU A 147 7.79 12.47 12.55
N ASP A 148 8.21 13.72 12.55
CA ASP A 148 8.39 14.55 13.72
C ASP A 148 7.32 15.66 13.80
N HIS A 149 6.85 15.93 15.02
CA HIS A 149 5.98 17.04 15.34
C HIS A 149 6.85 18.15 15.96
N ILE A 150 7.01 19.25 15.25
CA ILE A 150 7.94 20.34 15.59
C ILE A 150 7.71 20.88 17.02
N ASP A 151 6.44 20.99 17.42
CA ASP A 151 6.03 21.44 18.76
C ASP A 151 6.07 20.34 19.84
N GLY A 152 6.42 19.10 19.48
CA GLY A 152 6.45 17.94 20.36
C GLY A 152 5.08 17.37 20.73
N ARG A 153 3.98 17.89 20.19
CA ARG A 153 2.63 17.40 20.45
C ARG A 153 2.15 16.45 19.37
N ALA A 154 2.05 15.18 19.71
CA ALA A 154 1.69 14.11 18.76
C ALA A 154 0.26 14.24 18.19
N LYS A 155 -0.61 15.03 18.81
CA LYS A 155 -1.98 15.28 18.37
C LYS A 155 -2.09 16.46 17.41
N ASN A 156 -1.10 17.35 17.37
CA ASN A 156 -1.09 18.50 16.47
C ASN A 156 -0.62 18.10 15.07
N ASN A 157 -1.57 17.67 14.26
CA ASN A 157 -1.32 17.19 12.90
C ASN A 157 -1.50 18.27 11.82
N MET A 158 -1.27 19.53 12.14
CA MET A 158 -1.20 20.59 11.14
C MET A 158 0.02 20.37 10.25
N ARG A 159 -0.13 20.65 8.94
CA ARG A 159 0.95 20.34 7.96
C ARG A 159 2.26 21.07 8.27
N ASP A 160 2.19 22.31 8.70
CA ASP A 160 3.33 23.14 9.08
C ASP A 160 4.07 22.65 10.33
N ASN A 161 3.36 21.90 11.19
CA ASN A 161 3.93 21.23 12.36
C ASN A 161 4.57 19.86 12.07
N LEU A 162 4.44 19.35 10.85
CA LEU A 162 4.94 18.01 10.47
C LEU A 162 6.16 18.10 9.55
N ARG A 163 7.20 17.36 9.90
CA ARG A 163 8.41 17.22 9.08
C ARG A 163 8.96 15.80 9.13
N LEU A 164 9.78 15.47 8.14
CA LEU A 164 10.55 14.23 8.11
C LEU A 164 12.01 14.51 8.41
N ILE A 165 12.55 13.81 9.39
CA ILE A 165 13.93 13.96 9.84
C ILE A 165 14.65 12.61 9.90
N CYS A 166 15.97 12.61 9.78
CA CYS A 166 16.77 11.41 9.95
C CYS A 166 16.86 11.00 11.44
N PRO A 167 17.13 9.72 11.74
CA PRO A 167 17.23 9.23 13.12
C PRO A 167 18.27 9.98 13.97
N ASN A 168 19.34 10.45 13.33
CA ASN A 168 20.38 11.20 14.03
C ASN A 168 19.87 12.57 14.49
N CYS A 169 19.19 13.32 13.60
CA CYS A 169 18.56 14.57 13.98
C CYS A 169 17.46 14.39 15.02
N ASP A 170 16.62 13.33 14.89
CA ASP A 170 15.58 13.01 15.86
C ASP A 170 16.15 12.83 17.27
N SER A 171 17.25 12.10 17.41
CA SER A 171 17.87 11.82 18.71
C SER A 171 18.44 13.07 19.41
N GLN A 172 18.69 14.14 18.66
CA GLN A 172 19.26 15.39 19.17
C GLN A 172 18.21 16.42 19.59
N LEU A 173 16.93 16.18 19.29
CA LEU A 173 15.85 17.12 19.62
C LEU A 173 15.60 17.19 21.13
N ASP A 174 15.21 18.37 21.60
CA ASP A 174 14.67 18.55 22.96
C ASP A 174 13.33 17.85 23.16
N THR A 175 12.63 17.55 22.08
CA THR A 175 11.39 16.78 22.05
C THR A 175 11.61 15.28 21.93
N TYR A 176 12.85 14.79 21.99
CA TYR A 176 13.18 13.38 21.84
C TYR A 176 12.78 12.55 23.07
N LYS A 177 11.88 11.59 22.88
CA LYS A 177 11.46 10.62 23.93
C LYS A 177 11.11 11.30 25.27
N SER A 178 11.86 10.95 26.35
CA SER A 178 11.62 11.47 27.71
C SER A 178 11.99 12.94 27.90
N LYS A 179 12.77 13.54 27.00
CA LYS A 179 13.07 14.98 27.04
C LYS A 179 11.84 15.83 26.70
N ASN A 180 10.89 15.27 25.95
CA ASN A 180 9.70 15.99 25.51
C ASN A 180 8.76 16.31 26.68
N LYS A 181 8.80 17.56 27.15
CA LYS A 181 7.92 18.09 28.19
C LYS A 181 6.51 18.47 27.68
N ASN A 182 6.36 18.64 26.36
CA ASN A 182 5.12 19.05 25.71
C ASN A 182 4.29 17.86 25.20
N SER A 183 4.70 16.61 25.51
CA SER A 183 4.06 15.41 24.99
C SER A 183 2.61 15.31 25.48
N ASP A 184 1.69 15.20 24.53
CA ASP A 184 0.27 14.93 24.78
C ASP A 184 -0.11 13.46 24.55
N ARG A 185 0.90 12.57 24.41
CA ARG A 185 0.70 11.12 24.32
C ARG A 185 0.26 10.58 25.67
N ILE A 186 -0.85 9.84 25.68
CA ILE A 186 -1.28 9.08 26.85
C ILE A 186 -0.37 7.86 26.91
N TYR A 187 0.58 7.85 27.84
CA TYR A 187 1.34 6.66 28.16
C TYR A 187 0.44 5.75 29.00
N TYR A 188 -0.02 4.64 28.43
CA TYR A 188 -0.54 3.56 29.23
C TYR A 188 0.65 3.00 30.04
N LYS A 189 0.74 3.37 31.30
CA LYS A 189 1.57 2.66 32.27
C LYS A 189 1.00 1.25 32.39
N PHE A 190 1.59 0.29 31.69
CA PHE A 190 1.38 -1.11 32.03
C PHE A 190 2.04 -1.30 33.38
N TYR A 191 1.24 -1.33 34.43
CA TYR A 191 1.68 -1.82 35.70
C TYR A 191 1.88 -3.34 35.57
N HIS A 192 3.13 -3.74 35.39
CA HIS A 192 3.50 -5.11 35.72
C HIS A 192 3.39 -5.24 37.25
N ARG A 193 2.36 -5.93 37.68
CA ARG A 193 2.30 -6.53 39.00
C ARG A 193 2.91 -7.92 38.89
#